data_1e7e7709d58a4254085d81c80bed95d4
#
_entry.id   1e7e7709d58a4254085d81c80bed95d4
#
_cell.length_a   1.000
_cell.length_b   1.000
_cell.length_c   1.000
_cell.angle_alpha   90.00
_cell.angle_beta   90.00
_cell.angle_gamma   90.00
#
_symmetry.space_group_name_H-M   'P 1'
#
loop_
_entity.id
_entity.type
_entity.pdbx_description
1 polymer ?
#
loop_
_entity_poly.entity_id
_entity_poly.type
_entity_poly.pdbx_seq_one_letter_code
_entity_poly.pdbx_strand_id
1 'polypeptide(L)'
;MGRIAAGSPLLADQNVEERLTVDPRWVPGPGCFSVRVHGDSMIGSGISNGDYVVIRPQSEAQNGEIVAVLVDGEATVKRLYRERGGRLRLQPDNPELKPMFVEPKHQSVRILGKVVGLFRKL
;
A
#
# COMPACT_ATOMS: atom_id res chain seq x y z
N MET A 1 -4.75 -12.54 -2.32
CA MET A 1 -3.48 -11.83 -2.39
C MET A 1 -3.27 -11.27 -3.78
N GLY A 2 -3.02 -10.01 -3.86
CA GLY A 2 -2.79 -9.32 -5.12
C GLY A 2 -1.37 -8.81 -5.22
N ARG A 3 -1.13 -8.03 -6.24
CA ARG A 3 0.19 -7.44 -6.44
C ARG A 3 0.08 -5.98 -6.80
N ILE A 4 1.00 -5.17 -6.32
CA ILE A 4 1.10 -3.76 -6.65
C ILE A 4 1.76 -3.65 -8.02
N ALA A 5 0.99 -3.23 -9.02
CA ALA A 5 1.49 -3.11 -10.38
C ALA A 5 0.70 -2.05 -11.14
N ALA A 6 1.38 -1.34 -12.04
CA ALA A 6 0.75 -0.34 -12.86
C ALA A 6 -0.29 -0.96 -13.79
N GLY A 7 -1.41 -0.27 -13.94
CA GLY A 7 -2.43 -0.66 -14.90
C GLY A 7 -3.30 -1.83 -14.55
N SER A 8 -3.12 -2.42 -13.34
CA SER A 8 -3.92 -3.58 -12.93
C SER A 8 -4.85 -3.21 -11.78
N PRO A 9 -6.15 -3.57 -11.86
CA PRO A 9 -7.03 -3.41 -10.72
C PRO A 9 -6.56 -4.32 -9.57
N LEU A 10 -6.24 -3.72 -8.44
CA LEU A 10 -5.61 -4.42 -7.33
C LEU A 10 -6.48 -5.55 -6.76
N LEU A 11 -7.80 -5.35 -6.69
CA LEU A 11 -8.72 -6.29 -6.07
C LEU A 11 -9.37 -7.25 -7.06
N ALA A 12 -8.96 -7.23 -8.32
CA ALA A 12 -9.51 -8.15 -9.32
C ALA A 12 -8.93 -9.56 -9.10
N ASP A 13 -9.78 -10.59 -9.23
CA ASP A 13 -9.37 -11.97 -8.97
C ASP A 13 -8.18 -12.41 -9.84
N GLN A 14 -8.10 -11.93 -11.07
CA GLN A 14 -6.99 -12.26 -11.96
C GLN A 14 -5.64 -11.72 -11.48
N ASN A 15 -5.64 -10.81 -10.49
CA ASN A 15 -4.41 -10.27 -9.92
C ASN A 15 -3.97 -11.01 -8.67
N VAL A 16 -4.67 -12.06 -8.29
CA VAL A 16 -4.30 -12.89 -7.15
C VAL A 16 -3.14 -13.80 -7.56
N GLU A 17 -1.97 -13.60 -6.96
CA GLU A 17 -0.77 -14.38 -7.28
C GLU A 17 -0.68 -15.68 -6.48
N GLU A 18 -0.98 -15.60 -5.19
CA GLU A 18 -1.01 -16.79 -4.35
C GLU A 18 -1.89 -16.54 -3.14
N ARG A 19 -2.29 -17.61 -2.48
CA ARG A 19 -3.09 -17.54 -1.27
C ARG A 19 -2.30 -18.13 -0.13
N LEU A 20 -2.28 -17.38 0.99
CA LEU A 20 -1.61 -17.80 2.21
C LEU A 20 -2.65 -17.99 3.30
N THR A 21 -2.48 -19.04 4.08
CA THR A 21 -3.29 -19.27 5.27
C THR A 21 -2.50 -18.75 6.46
N VAL A 22 -3.07 -17.80 7.20
CA VAL A 22 -2.44 -17.23 8.38
C VAL A 22 -3.39 -17.35 9.56
N ASP A 23 -2.83 -17.40 10.76
CA ASP A 23 -3.60 -17.44 11.98
C ASP A 23 -4.38 -16.11 12.10
N PRO A 24 -5.71 -16.16 12.32
CA PRO A 24 -6.52 -14.95 12.44
C PRO A 24 -6.06 -13.98 13.52
N ARG A 25 -5.35 -14.47 14.53
CA ARG A 25 -4.82 -13.61 15.60
C ARG A 25 -3.76 -12.62 15.10
N TRP A 26 -3.18 -12.90 13.92
CA TRP A 26 -2.13 -12.07 13.33
C TRP A 26 -2.68 -11.03 12.36
N VAL A 27 -4.00 -11.06 12.13
CA VAL A 27 -4.66 -10.19 11.16
C VAL A 27 -5.77 -9.44 11.87
N PRO A 28 -5.64 -8.12 12.06
CA PRO A 28 -6.61 -7.34 12.85
C PRO A 28 -7.87 -7.02 12.05
N GLY A 29 -8.82 -7.91 12.10
CA GLY A 29 -10.16 -7.65 11.60
C GLY A 29 -10.46 -8.32 10.26
N PRO A 30 -11.77 -8.33 9.89
CA PRO A 30 -12.23 -8.97 8.67
C PRO A 30 -11.89 -8.16 7.43
N GLY A 31 -11.82 -8.84 6.30
CA GLY A 31 -11.60 -8.20 5.00
C GLY A 31 -10.16 -7.81 4.72
N CYS A 32 -9.21 -8.10 5.63
CA CYS A 32 -7.81 -7.85 5.34
C CYS A 32 -7.36 -8.66 4.14
N PHE A 33 -6.49 -8.08 3.35
CA PHE A 33 -5.92 -8.72 2.18
C PHE A 33 -4.43 -8.43 2.14
N SER A 34 -3.72 -9.13 1.29
CA SER A 34 -2.30 -8.85 1.13
C SER A 34 -1.93 -8.64 -0.31
N VAL A 35 -0.87 -7.87 -0.50
CA VAL A 35 -0.30 -7.61 -1.81
C VAL A 35 1.21 -7.81 -1.75
N ARG A 36 1.77 -8.20 -2.88
CA ARG A 36 3.20 -8.35 -3.00
C ARG A 36 3.84 -7.02 -3.38
N VAL A 37 4.90 -6.66 -2.68
CA VAL A 37 5.62 -5.41 -2.91
C VAL A 37 6.67 -5.61 -4.00
N HIS A 38 6.72 -4.66 -4.93
CA HIS A 38 7.74 -4.60 -5.98
C HIS A 38 8.56 -3.34 -5.78
N GLY A 39 9.88 -3.49 -5.79
CA GLY A 39 10.79 -2.38 -5.61
C GLY A 39 11.18 -2.16 -4.15
N ASP A 40 11.92 -1.10 -3.91
CA ASP A 40 12.56 -0.84 -2.63
C ASP A 40 12.21 0.53 -2.04
N SER A 41 11.07 1.08 -2.44
CA SER A 41 10.66 2.41 -1.98
C SER A 41 10.41 2.51 -0.49
N MET A 42 10.17 1.38 0.19
CA MET A 42 9.86 1.34 1.62
C MET A 42 10.90 0.55 2.43
N ILE A 43 12.10 0.43 1.91
CA ILE A 43 13.17 -0.34 2.54
C ILE A 43 13.56 0.21 3.91
N GLY A 44 13.46 1.53 4.11
CA GLY A 44 13.71 2.15 5.40
C GLY A 44 12.70 1.79 6.49
N SER A 45 11.54 1.27 6.11
CA SER A 45 10.54 0.74 7.05
C SER A 45 10.64 -0.78 7.20
N GLY A 46 11.65 -1.39 6.61
CA GLY A 46 11.81 -2.85 6.66
C GLY A 46 10.96 -3.62 5.66
N ILE A 47 10.37 -2.94 4.70
CA ILE A 47 9.57 -3.57 3.65
C ILE A 47 10.43 -3.70 2.39
N SER A 48 10.70 -4.93 2.00
CA SER A 48 11.61 -5.24 0.90
C SER A 48 10.86 -5.75 -0.33
N ASN A 49 11.52 -5.68 -1.47
CA ASN A 49 10.99 -6.27 -2.70
C ASN A 49 10.66 -7.74 -2.48
N GLY A 50 9.47 -8.15 -2.89
CA GLY A 50 9.00 -9.52 -2.72
C GLY A 50 8.26 -9.81 -1.44
N ASP A 51 8.26 -8.87 -0.48
CA ASP A 51 7.47 -9.01 0.73
C ASP A 51 5.99 -8.96 0.43
N TYR A 52 5.20 -9.60 1.29
CA TYR A 52 3.74 -9.51 1.25
C TYR A 52 3.29 -8.63 2.41
N VAL A 53 2.64 -7.52 2.10
CA VAL A 53 2.09 -6.64 3.13
C VAL A 53 0.63 -6.96 3.35
N VAL A 54 0.23 -6.98 4.62
CA VAL A 54 -1.17 -7.19 5.00
C VAL A 54 -1.83 -5.83 5.14
N ILE A 55 -2.96 -5.66 4.47
CA ILE A 55 -3.67 -4.40 4.39
C ILE A 55 -5.03 -4.55 5.04
N ARG A 56 -5.30 -3.70 6.02
CA ARG A 56 -6.63 -3.57 6.61
C ARG A 56 -7.39 -2.51 5.83
N PRO A 57 -8.52 -2.87 5.20
CA PRO A 57 -9.29 -1.90 4.43
C PRO A 57 -9.76 -0.72 5.28
N GLN A 58 -9.49 0.47 4.80
CA GLN A 58 -10.02 1.70 5.36
C GLN A 58 -9.88 2.79 4.30
N SER A 59 -10.81 3.75 4.31
CA SER A 59 -10.84 4.82 3.31
C SER A 59 -10.05 6.05 3.73
N GLU A 60 -9.64 6.11 4.99
CA GLU A 60 -8.88 7.24 5.53
C GLU A 60 -7.68 6.72 6.31
N ALA A 61 -6.68 7.58 6.45
CA ALA A 61 -5.48 7.27 7.21
C ALA A 61 -4.96 8.52 7.88
N GLN A 62 -4.20 8.34 8.96
CA GLN A 62 -3.56 9.44 9.67
C GLN A 62 -2.18 9.71 9.08
N ASN A 63 -1.70 10.93 9.26
CA ASN A 63 -0.37 11.30 8.79
C ASN A 63 0.69 10.37 9.38
N GLY A 64 1.59 9.91 8.51
CA GLY A 64 2.68 9.02 8.89
C GLY A 64 2.35 7.54 8.81
N GLU A 65 1.08 7.18 8.59
CA GLU A 65 0.73 5.77 8.42
C GLU A 65 1.17 5.25 7.05
N ILE A 66 1.57 3.99 7.02
CA ILE A 66 1.90 3.32 5.77
C ILE A 66 0.60 2.77 5.18
N VAL A 67 0.31 3.17 3.96
CA VAL A 67 -0.95 2.82 3.30
C VAL A 67 -0.71 2.23 1.92
N ALA A 68 -1.69 1.46 1.46
CA ALA A 68 -1.82 1.13 0.06
C ALA A 68 -2.79 2.14 -0.55
N VAL A 69 -2.36 2.79 -1.61
CA VAL A 69 -3.13 3.85 -2.27
C VAL A 69 -3.16 3.61 -3.76
N LEU A 70 -4.31 3.87 -4.36
CA LEU A 70 -4.52 3.77 -5.80
C LEU A 70 -4.53 5.19 -6.37
N VAL A 71 -3.60 5.47 -7.27
CA VAL A 71 -3.47 6.77 -7.93
C VAL A 71 -3.56 6.55 -9.43
N ASP A 72 -4.60 7.10 -10.05
CA ASP A 72 -4.83 6.96 -11.49
C ASP A 72 -4.70 5.51 -11.99
N GLY A 73 -5.23 4.57 -11.20
CA GLY A 73 -5.21 3.16 -11.55
C GLY A 73 -3.94 2.39 -11.15
N GLU A 74 -2.96 3.06 -10.59
CA GLU A 74 -1.73 2.43 -10.12
C GLU A 74 -1.73 2.32 -8.60
N ALA A 75 -1.42 1.15 -8.08
CA ALA A 75 -1.35 0.92 -6.64
C ALA A 75 0.09 1.03 -6.15
N THR A 76 0.27 1.67 -4.99
CA THR A 76 1.58 1.80 -4.37
C THR A 76 1.43 1.76 -2.85
N VAL A 77 2.53 1.44 -2.17
CA VAL A 77 2.61 1.46 -0.70
C VAL A 77 3.58 2.55 -0.31
N LYS A 78 3.09 3.51 0.47
CA LYS A 78 3.87 4.68 0.89
C LYS A 78 3.38 5.17 2.24
N ARG A 79 4.17 6.05 2.90
CA ARG A 79 3.65 6.84 4.01
C ARG A 79 2.83 7.99 3.47
N LEU A 80 1.69 8.21 4.12
CA LEU A 80 0.77 9.25 3.72
C LEU A 80 0.89 10.46 4.62
N TYR A 81 0.94 11.64 4.02
CA TYR A 81 0.84 12.91 4.72
C TYR A 81 -0.12 13.83 3.99
N ARG A 82 -1.04 14.43 4.74
CA ARG A 82 -1.91 15.46 4.19
C ARG A 82 -1.24 16.81 4.32
N GLU A 83 -1.24 17.56 3.22
CA GLU A 83 -0.66 18.88 3.18
C GLU A 83 -1.75 19.93 2.93
N ARG A 84 -1.37 21.20 3.01
CA ARG A 84 -2.29 22.31 2.80
C ARG A 84 -2.98 22.21 1.44
N GLY A 85 -4.25 22.61 1.39
CA GLY A 85 -5.01 22.63 0.15
C GLY A 85 -5.52 21.27 -0.28
N GLY A 86 -5.44 20.26 0.59
CA GLY A 86 -5.92 18.92 0.27
C GLY A 86 -4.94 18.07 -0.53
N ARG A 87 -3.76 18.59 -0.82
CA ARG A 87 -2.71 17.83 -1.48
C ARG A 87 -2.21 16.72 -0.57
N LEU A 88 -1.92 15.56 -1.13
CA LEU A 88 -1.34 14.45 -0.40
C LEU A 88 0.11 14.27 -0.81
N ARG A 89 0.95 13.98 0.18
CA ARG A 89 2.34 13.57 -0.06
C ARG A 89 2.44 12.07 0.21
N LEU A 90 2.88 11.34 -0.79
CA LEU A 90 3.18 9.91 -0.68
C LEU A 90 4.69 9.79 -0.52
N GLN A 91 5.10 9.51 0.70
CA GLN A 91 6.50 9.56 1.09
C GLN A 91 7.11 8.16 1.07
N PRO A 92 8.14 7.93 0.23
CA PRO A 92 8.89 6.68 0.33
C PRO A 92 9.80 6.70 1.57
N ASP A 93 10.06 5.54 2.14
CA ASP A 93 11.06 5.37 3.18
C ASP A 93 12.35 4.87 2.54
N ASN A 94 12.90 5.70 1.69
CA ASN A 94 14.15 5.46 0.98
C ASN A 94 14.75 6.82 0.64
N PRO A 95 15.93 7.16 1.20
CA PRO A 95 16.51 8.48 1.01
C PRO A 95 16.90 8.80 -0.43
N GLU A 96 17.00 7.78 -1.28
CA GLU A 96 17.33 7.99 -2.69
C GLU A 96 16.11 8.30 -3.56
N LEU A 97 14.90 8.22 -2.99
CA LEU A 97 13.67 8.46 -3.72
C LEU A 97 12.98 9.71 -3.23
N LYS A 98 12.34 10.41 -4.16
CA LYS A 98 11.60 11.64 -3.86
C LYS A 98 10.15 11.34 -3.54
N PRO A 99 9.51 12.17 -2.70
CA PRO A 99 8.07 12.02 -2.47
C PRO A 99 7.27 12.31 -3.74
N MET A 100 6.11 11.64 -3.83
CA MET A 100 5.13 11.91 -4.87
C MET A 100 4.03 12.78 -4.27
N PHE A 101 3.65 13.84 -4.97
CA PHE A 101 2.54 14.69 -4.57
C PHE A 101 1.35 14.42 -5.48
N VAL A 102 0.20 14.20 -4.87
CA VAL A 102 -1.03 13.94 -5.62
C VAL A 102 -2.12 14.90 -5.18
N GLU A 103 -2.95 15.30 -6.12
CA GLU A 103 -4.04 16.24 -5.88
C GLU A 103 -5.38 15.56 -6.17
N PRO A 104 -6.14 15.18 -5.12
CA PRO A 104 -7.40 14.48 -5.32
C PRO A 104 -8.41 15.24 -6.17
N LYS A 105 -8.26 16.57 -6.27
CA LYS A 105 -9.13 17.38 -7.13
C LYS A 105 -8.86 17.17 -8.62
N HIS A 106 -7.68 16.71 -8.97
CA HIS A 106 -7.23 16.60 -10.37
C HIS A 106 -6.87 15.18 -10.77
N GLN A 107 -6.81 14.27 -9.81
CA GLN A 107 -6.40 12.89 -10.03
C GLN A 107 -7.34 11.95 -9.31
N SER A 108 -7.46 10.73 -9.81
CA SER A 108 -8.18 9.69 -9.10
C SER A 108 -7.28 9.15 -8.00
N VAL A 109 -7.65 9.37 -6.74
CA VAL A 109 -6.88 8.92 -5.59
C VAL A 109 -7.80 8.18 -4.63
N ARG A 110 -7.43 6.95 -4.27
CA ARG A 110 -8.22 6.16 -3.34
C ARG A 110 -7.29 5.44 -2.37
N ILE A 111 -7.50 5.67 -1.09
CA ILE A 111 -6.81 4.91 -0.05
C ILE A 111 -7.48 3.54 0.04
N LEU A 112 -6.71 2.49 -0.17
CA LEU A 112 -7.21 1.11 -0.10
C LEU A 112 -7.21 0.60 1.32
N GLY A 113 -6.23 0.98 2.11
CA GLY A 113 -6.14 0.57 3.49
C GLY A 113 -4.79 0.85 4.12
N LYS A 114 -4.68 0.50 5.38
CA LYS A 114 -3.48 0.65 6.18
C LYS A 114 -2.68 -0.64 6.19
N VAL A 115 -1.37 -0.55 6.03
CA VAL A 115 -0.48 -1.69 6.19
C VAL A 115 -0.36 -2.01 7.68
N VAL A 116 -0.72 -3.22 8.06
CA VAL A 116 -0.76 -3.66 9.45
C VAL A 116 0.18 -4.82 9.74
N GLY A 117 0.83 -5.36 8.74
CA GLY A 117 1.79 -6.44 8.92
C GLY A 117 2.48 -6.78 7.62
N LEU A 118 3.46 -7.66 7.71
CA LEU A 118 4.12 -8.18 6.53
C LEU A 118 4.55 -9.64 6.73
N PHE A 119 4.66 -10.35 5.62
CA PHE A 119 5.21 -11.69 5.58
C PHE A 119 6.33 -11.75 4.55
N ARG A 120 7.36 -12.50 4.89
CA ARG A 120 8.52 -12.68 4.02
C ARG A 120 8.87 -14.15 3.95
N LYS A 121 9.02 -14.66 2.74
CA LYS A 121 9.55 -16.01 2.54
C LYS A 121 11.07 -15.94 2.53
N LEU A 122 11.67 -16.82 3.27
CA LEU A 122 13.12 -16.94 3.30
C LEU A 122 13.59 -18.02 2.34
#